data_81859fc2ae57176e04ad4d1abcc95834
#
_entry.id   81859fc2ae57176e04ad4d1abcc95834
#
_cell.length_a   1.000
_cell.length_b   1.000
_cell.length_c   1.000
_cell.angle_alpha   90.00
_cell.angle_beta   90.00
_cell.angle_gamma   90.00
#
_symmetry.space_group_name_H-M   'P 1'
#
loop_
_entity.id
_entity.type
_entity.pdbx_description
1 polymer ?
#
loop_
_entity_poly.entity_id
_entity_poly.type
_entity_poly.pdbx_seq_one_letter_code
_entity_poly.pdbx_strand_id
1 'polypeptide(L)'
;MSEFTRREFLKTGIAVGTLTVSGGVPLMAARQTATDLVTLGRSGVKVTRLAFGTGSFSGKVQRDLGQEGFTRLVRHAYDRGIRFFETAESYGEMHKMLGVALKGIPRDSYKLMSKVTTREGVSPQEKFDELRTLANTDYFDIMLLHWQHTGTWPDDTRRWQEGILEAEGKQAVVSHGASVHGLPALRRVPGNEWLKLAMIRVNHTGKSMDAEDYNTQQPGNVSEVVEHVKKVRKEGMGVISMKLVGEGTFGREDRQKAMRFAFRNAGVDCVTVGYKTTAEIDEAIENLNMALA
;
A
#
# COMPACT_ATOMS: atom_id res chain seq x y z
N MET A 1 -14.55 -46.51 -34.65
CA MET A 1 -14.50 -45.67 -33.42
C MET A 1 -14.78 -44.25 -33.84
N SER A 2 -16.00 -43.79 -33.59
CA SER A 2 -16.45 -42.43 -33.99
C SER A 2 -16.05 -41.41 -32.93
N GLU A 3 -15.36 -40.37 -33.35
CA GLU A 3 -14.96 -39.25 -32.50
C GLU A 3 -16.15 -38.42 -32.09
N PHE A 4 -16.38 -38.28 -30.80
CA PHE A 4 -17.38 -37.38 -30.25
C PHE A 4 -16.91 -35.93 -30.42
N THR A 5 -17.72 -35.12 -31.13
CA THR A 5 -17.42 -33.71 -31.36
C THR A 5 -17.89 -32.83 -30.17
N ARG A 6 -17.21 -31.70 -29.96
CA ARG A 6 -17.57 -30.70 -28.93
C ARG A 6 -19.03 -30.23 -28.99
N ARG A 7 -19.67 -30.37 -30.12
CA ARG A 7 -21.07 -29.95 -30.35
C ARG A 7 -22.09 -30.95 -29.82
N GLU A 8 -21.71 -32.22 -29.69
CA GLU A 8 -22.55 -33.28 -29.12
C GLU A 8 -22.49 -33.29 -27.60
N PHE A 9 -21.36 -32.90 -27.01
CA PHE A 9 -21.24 -32.74 -25.56
C PHE A 9 -22.16 -31.66 -24.99
N LEU A 10 -22.46 -30.61 -25.75
CA LEU A 10 -23.36 -29.52 -25.32
C LEU A 10 -24.87 -29.84 -25.51
N LYS A 11 -25.22 -30.90 -26.22
CA LYS A 11 -26.62 -31.29 -26.43
C LYS A 11 -27.14 -32.32 -25.45
N THR A 12 -26.29 -33.00 -24.72
CA THR A 12 -26.69 -34.07 -23.79
C THR A 12 -26.78 -33.60 -22.31
N GLY A 13 -26.57 -32.30 -22.05
CA GLY A 13 -26.49 -31.71 -20.70
C GLY A 13 -27.74 -30.97 -20.23
N ILE A 14 -28.94 -31.13 -20.81
CA ILE A 14 -30.15 -30.48 -20.31
C ILE A 14 -31.23 -31.53 -20.06
N ALA A 15 -31.14 -32.23 -18.93
CA ALA A 15 -32.24 -32.82 -18.23
C ALA A 15 -32.32 -32.15 -16.85
N VAL A 16 -33.03 -31.06 -16.77
CA VAL A 16 -33.28 -30.31 -15.54
C VAL A 16 -34.32 -31.10 -14.73
N GLY A 17 -33.83 -31.82 -13.74
CA GLY A 17 -34.65 -32.20 -12.59
C GLY A 17 -34.79 -31.02 -11.66
N THR A 18 -35.96 -30.39 -11.59
CA THR A 18 -36.31 -29.42 -10.53
C THR A 18 -36.36 -30.14 -9.19
N LEU A 19 -35.24 -30.18 -8.49
CA LEU A 19 -35.17 -30.43 -7.05
C LEU A 19 -35.20 -29.08 -6.36
N THR A 20 -36.37 -28.69 -5.84
CA THR A 20 -36.51 -27.63 -4.86
C THR A 20 -35.90 -28.10 -3.55
N VAL A 21 -34.61 -27.86 -3.36
CA VAL A 21 -33.98 -27.93 -2.05
C VAL A 21 -34.11 -26.54 -1.42
N SER A 22 -35.19 -26.35 -0.67
CA SER A 22 -35.35 -25.27 0.29
C SER A 22 -34.41 -25.56 1.50
N GLY A 23 -33.19 -25.07 1.38
CA GLY A 23 -32.16 -25.14 2.40
C GLY A 23 -30.92 -24.47 1.87
N GLY A 24 -30.99 -23.14 1.66
CA GLY A 24 -29.83 -22.35 1.32
C GLY A 24 -28.82 -22.44 2.46
N VAL A 25 -27.78 -23.26 2.28
CA VAL A 25 -26.57 -23.15 3.10
C VAL A 25 -26.07 -21.73 2.84
N PRO A 26 -26.02 -20.85 3.87
CA PRO A 26 -25.48 -19.51 3.67
C PRO A 26 -24.05 -19.71 3.17
N LEU A 27 -23.75 -19.22 1.96
CA LEU A 27 -22.39 -19.11 1.49
C LEU A 27 -21.69 -18.22 2.51
N MET A 28 -20.96 -18.83 3.46
CA MET A 28 -20.14 -18.05 4.39
C MET A 28 -19.13 -17.31 3.52
N ALA A 29 -19.26 -15.97 3.47
CA ALA A 29 -18.29 -15.14 2.78
C ALA A 29 -16.90 -15.52 3.29
N ALA A 30 -15.99 -15.86 2.39
CA ALA A 30 -14.63 -16.23 2.76
C ALA A 30 -14.05 -15.14 3.66
N ARG A 31 -13.54 -15.56 4.83
CA ARG A 31 -12.99 -14.64 5.82
C ARG A 31 -11.81 -13.90 5.21
N GLN A 32 -11.88 -12.56 5.19
CA GLN A 32 -10.79 -11.73 4.69
C GLN A 32 -9.56 -11.84 5.59
N THR A 33 -8.37 -11.82 4.98
CA THR A 33 -7.08 -11.93 5.68
C THR A 33 -6.14 -10.77 5.36
N ALA A 34 -5.10 -10.62 6.17
CA ALA A 34 -4.04 -9.62 6.00
C ALA A 34 -3.29 -9.76 4.67
N THR A 35 -3.22 -10.98 4.15
CA THR A 35 -2.46 -11.33 2.95
C THR A 35 -3.34 -11.50 1.70
N ASP A 36 -4.65 -11.29 1.81
CA ASP A 36 -5.52 -11.24 0.65
C ASP A 36 -5.19 -10.05 -0.22
N LEU A 37 -5.30 -10.25 -1.53
CA LEU A 37 -5.12 -9.17 -2.49
C LEU A 37 -6.34 -8.26 -2.53
N VAL A 38 -6.08 -6.96 -2.49
CA VAL A 38 -7.06 -5.89 -2.68
C VAL A 38 -6.62 -4.98 -3.80
N THR A 39 -7.55 -4.53 -4.62
CA THR A 39 -7.25 -3.54 -5.66
C THR A 39 -7.21 -2.14 -5.04
N LEU A 40 -6.12 -1.41 -5.23
CA LEU A 40 -5.97 -0.02 -4.77
C LEU A 40 -6.75 0.94 -5.68
N GLY A 41 -8.07 0.96 -5.51
CA GLY A 41 -8.98 1.84 -6.24
C GLY A 41 -8.71 1.86 -7.75
N ARG A 42 -8.80 3.05 -8.36
CA ARG A 42 -8.59 3.26 -9.80
C ARG A 42 -7.14 3.09 -10.27
N SER A 43 -6.18 2.81 -9.36
CA SER A 43 -4.83 2.42 -9.76
C SER A 43 -4.78 1.07 -10.48
N GLY A 44 -5.75 0.20 -10.24
CA GLY A 44 -5.80 -1.16 -10.77
C GLY A 44 -4.76 -2.11 -10.17
N VAL A 45 -3.81 -1.61 -9.38
CA VAL A 45 -2.76 -2.43 -8.77
C VAL A 45 -3.33 -3.25 -7.62
N LYS A 46 -3.10 -4.57 -7.66
CA LYS A 46 -3.49 -5.49 -6.58
C LYS A 46 -2.34 -5.68 -5.62
N VAL A 47 -2.58 -5.42 -4.33
CA VAL A 47 -1.60 -5.53 -3.25
C VAL A 47 -2.17 -6.34 -2.09
N THR A 48 -1.34 -6.89 -1.22
CA THR A 48 -1.79 -7.44 0.06
C THR A 48 -2.28 -6.33 0.97
N ARG A 49 -3.32 -6.58 1.79
CA ARG A 49 -3.87 -5.58 2.74
C ARG A 49 -2.84 -5.11 3.76
N LEU A 50 -1.87 -5.96 4.09
CA LEU A 50 -0.71 -5.62 4.89
C LEU A 50 0.51 -5.48 4.00
N ALA A 51 1.20 -4.35 4.09
CA ALA A 51 2.45 -4.07 3.40
C ALA A 51 3.63 -4.04 4.37
N PHE A 52 4.80 -4.42 3.87
CA PHE A 52 6.07 -4.25 4.56
C PHE A 52 6.64 -2.86 4.26
N GLY A 53 6.60 -1.96 5.24
CA GLY A 53 7.12 -0.61 5.14
C GLY A 53 8.55 -0.48 5.63
N THR A 54 9.33 0.39 5.00
CA THR A 54 10.71 0.68 5.39
C THR A 54 10.93 2.09 5.92
N GLY A 55 9.84 2.85 6.16
CA GLY A 55 9.91 4.28 6.43
C GLY A 55 10.07 4.69 7.89
N SER A 56 10.12 3.76 8.84
CA SER A 56 10.24 4.10 10.27
C SER A 56 11.54 4.88 10.52
N PHE A 57 11.39 6.12 11.03
CA PHE A 57 12.50 7.07 11.20
C PHE A 57 13.36 7.20 9.93
N SER A 58 12.72 7.43 8.78
CA SER A 58 13.37 7.53 7.47
C SER A 58 14.26 6.31 7.16
N GLY A 59 13.79 5.12 7.50
CA GLY A 59 14.46 3.85 7.24
C GLY A 59 15.51 3.45 8.28
N LYS A 60 15.82 4.31 9.28
CA LYS A 60 16.88 4.04 10.27
C LYS A 60 16.65 2.72 11.01
N VAL A 61 15.41 2.42 11.38
CA VAL A 61 15.06 1.22 12.14
C VAL A 61 15.49 -0.07 11.43
N GLN A 62 15.28 -0.15 10.13
CA GLN A 62 15.66 -1.33 9.37
C GLN A 62 17.12 -1.32 8.97
N ARG A 63 17.73 -0.13 8.69
CA ARG A 63 19.16 -0.03 8.41
C ARG A 63 20.01 -0.46 9.61
N ASP A 64 19.58 -0.14 10.83
CA ASP A 64 20.30 -0.54 12.06
C ASP A 64 20.37 -2.08 12.24
N LEU A 65 19.53 -2.86 11.56
CA LEU A 65 19.58 -4.32 11.56
C LEU A 65 20.72 -4.89 10.67
N GLY A 66 21.34 -4.03 9.86
CA GLY A 66 22.24 -4.44 8.81
C GLY A 66 21.54 -5.23 7.69
N GLN A 67 22.26 -5.48 6.59
CA GLN A 67 21.69 -6.14 5.42
C GLN A 67 21.15 -7.54 5.72
N GLU A 68 21.87 -8.31 6.50
CA GLU A 68 21.48 -9.70 6.83
C GLU A 68 20.20 -9.74 7.66
N GLY A 69 20.14 -8.93 8.74
CA GLY A 69 18.95 -8.83 9.60
C GLY A 69 17.73 -8.35 8.82
N PHE A 70 17.90 -7.33 7.98
CA PHE A 70 16.85 -6.83 7.11
C PHE A 70 16.38 -7.87 6.08
N THR A 71 17.31 -8.60 5.46
CA THR A 71 16.99 -9.67 4.51
C THR A 71 16.14 -10.75 5.17
N ARG A 72 16.49 -11.18 6.41
CA ARG A 72 15.68 -12.16 7.16
C ARG A 72 14.25 -11.65 7.37
N LEU A 73 14.05 -10.37 7.71
CA LEU A 73 12.71 -9.80 7.88
C LEU A 73 11.90 -9.79 6.58
N VAL A 74 12.50 -9.32 5.48
CA VAL A 74 11.84 -9.25 4.17
C VAL A 74 11.44 -10.66 3.69
N ARG A 75 12.33 -11.64 3.84
CA ARG A 75 12.05 -13.02 3.47
C ARG A 75 10.96 -13.64 4.33
N HIS A 76 11.02 -13.44 5.64
CA HIS A 76 9.94 -13.89 6.52
C HIS A 76 8.60 -13.27 6.14
N ALA A 77 8.54 -11.96 5.89
CA ALA A 77 7.31 -11.30 5.44
C ALA A 77 6.77 -11.93 4.15
N TYR A 78 7.65 -12.18 3.18
CA TYR A 78 7.28 -12.85 1.94
C TYR A 78 6.76 -14.28 2.20
N ASP A 79 7.45 -15.09 3.00
CA ASP A 79 7.05 -16.47 3.35
C ASP A 79 5.70 -16.49 4.11
N ARG A 80 5.41 -15.45 4.89
CA ARG A 80 4.12 -15.24 5.58
C ARG A 80 3.00 -14.72 4.67
N GLY A 81 3.27 -14.53 3.37
CA GLY A 81 2.28 -14.15 2.38
C GLY A 81 2.17 -12.65 2.10
N ILE A 82 2.96 -11.78 2.73
CA ILE A 82 3.01 -10.35 2.37
C ILE A 82 3.63 -10.23 0.98
N ARG A 83 2.96 -9.52 0.08
CA ARG A 83 3.36 -9.34 -1.32
C ARG A 83 3.48 -7.87 -1.73
N PHE A 84 3.49 -6.97 -0.75
CA PHE A 84 3.62 -5.53 -0.99
C PHE A 84 4.73 -4.95 -0.11
N PHE A 85 5.75 -4.38 -0.76
CA PHE A 85 6.92 -3.79 -0.13
C PHE A 85 7.01 -2.31 -0.48
N GLU A 86 7.27 -1.47 0.52
CA GLU A 86 7.24 -0.02 0.40
C GLU A 86 8.57 0.59 0.84
N THR A 87 9.09 1.51 0.03
CA THR A 87 10.27 2.32 0.33
C THR A 87 10.12 3.76 -0.16
N ALA A 88 11.15 4.58 -0.01
CA ALA A 88 11.23 5.92 -0.57
C ALA A 88 12.68 6.35 -0.79
N GLU A 89 12.88 7.31 -1.69
CA GLU A 89 14.18 7.95 -1.95
C GLU A 89 14.84 8.46 -0.66
N SER A 90 14.06 9.12 0.20
CA SER A 90 14.55 9.74 1.44
C SER A 90 14.88 8.75 2.57
N TYR A 91 14.76 7.44 2.33
CA TYR A 91 15.02 6.43 3.37
C TYR A 91 16.48 5.89 3.35
N GLY A 92 17.39 6.65 2.77
CA GLY A 92 18.80 6.27 2.65
C GLY A 92 18.99 5.04 1.76
N GLU A 93 19.72 4.03 2.23
CA GLU A 93 20.07 2.87 1.41
C GLU A 93 18.96 1.83 1.23
N MET A 94 17.71 2.15 1.62
CA MET A 94 16.63 1.14 1.66
C MET A 94 16.27 0.56 0.29
N HIS A 95 16.42 1.30 -0.82
CA HIS A 95 16.27 0.73 -2.16
C HIS A 95 17.27 -0.41 -2.42
N LYS A 96 18.56 -0.15 -2.14
CA LYS A 96 19.63 -1.12 -2.28
C LYS A 96 19.42 -2.34 -1.37
N MET A 97 19.05 -2.08 -0.11
CA MET A 97 18.80 -3.15 0.85
C MET A 97 17.62 -4.04 0.44
N LEU A 98 16.53 -3.45 -0.08
CA LEU A 98 15.40 -4.19 -0.63
C LEU A 98 15.79 -4.98 -1.89
N GLY A 99 16.53 -4.38 -2.81
CA GLY A 99 17.03 -5.06 -4.01
C GLY A 99 17.84 -6.32 -3.68
N VAL A 100 18.68 -6.25 -2.65
CA VAL A 100 19.43 -7.42 -2.14
C VAL A 100 18.49 -8.43 -1.47
N ALA A 101 17.58 -7.97 -0.62
CA ALA A 101 16.68 -8.85 0.14
C ALA A 101 15.69 -9.61 -0.76
N LEU A 102 15.22 -8.98 -1.84
CA LEU A 102 14.28 -9.56 -2.81
C LEU A 102 14.97 -10.34 -3.96
N LYS A 103 16.29 -10.34 -4.03
CA LYS A 103 17.04 -11.04 -5.09
C LYS A 103 16.67 -12.52 -5.15
N GLY A 104 16.32 -13.02 -6.34
CA GLY A 104 15.91 -14.40 -6.59
C GLY A 104 14.43 -14.70 -6.27
N ILE A 105 13.66 -13.76 -5.76
CA ILE A 105 12.20 -13.84 -5.72
C ILE A 105 11.66 -13.38 -7.09
N PRO A 106 10.73 -14.14 -7.73
CA PRO A 106 10.15 -13.71 -9.00
C PRO A 106 9.53 -12.30 -8.89
N ARG A 107 9.90 -11.38 -9.79
CA ARG A 107 9.54 -9.96 -9.71
C ARG A 107 8.02 -9.74 -9.80
N ASP A 108 7.31 -10.54 -10.53
CA ASP A 108 5.86 -10.50 -10.71
C ASP A 108 5.08 -11.03 -9.50
N SER A 109 5.74 -11.77 -8.61
CA SER A 109 5.15 -12.37 -7.42
C SER A 109 4.95 -11.38 -6.26
N TYR A 110 5.47 -10.15 -6.36
CA TYR A 110 5.31 -9.11 -5.35
C TYR A 110 5.12 -7.72 -5.99
N LYS A 111 4.63 -6.78 -5.21
CA LYS A 111 4.47 -5.39 -5.57
C LYS A 111 5.49 -4.53 -4.83
N LEU A 112 6.10 -3.61 -5.56
CA LEU A 112 7.12 -2.69 -5.04
C LEU A 112 6.68 -1.25 -5.24
N MET A 113 6.58 -0.50 -4.15
CA MET A 113 6.27 0.92 -4.16
C MET A 113 7.48 1.73 -3.74
N SER A 114 7.76 2.78 -4.51
CA SER A 114 8.71 3.81 -4.13
C SER A 114 8.06 5.19 -4.09
N LYS A 115 8.78 6.15 -3.55
CA LYS A 115 8.37 7.55 -3.47
C LYS A 115 9.54 8.45 -3.78
N VAL A 116 9.29 9.55 -4.51
CA VAL A 116 10.29 10.56 -4.87
C VAL A 116 9.99 11.89 -4.20
N THR A 117 11.02 12.56 -3.71
CA THR A 117 10.93 13.92 -3.22
C THR A 117 11.03 14.89 -4.37
N THR A 118 10.03 15.75 -4.52
CA THR A 118 9.98 16.74 -5.59
C THR A 118 10.95 17.88 -5.31
N ARG A 119 11.74 18.27 -6.33
CA ARG A 119 12.71 19.37 -6.25
C ARG A 119 13.10 19.88 -7.63
N GLU A 120 13.57 21.11 -7.68
CA GLU A 120 14.13 21.71 -8.89
C GLU A 120 15.51 21.14 -9.22
N GLY A 121 15.94 21.31 -10.48
CA GLY A 121 17.29 20.93 -10.93
C GLY A 121 17.55 19.43 -11.08
N VAL A 122 16.60 18.57 -10.74
CA VAL A 122 16.71 17.11 -10.87
C VAL A 122 15.76 16.60 -11.94
N SER A 123 16.26 15.79 -12.86
CA SER A 123 15.45 15.11 -13.86
C SER A 123 14.60 14.01 -13.21
N PRO A 124 13.27 14.02 -13.36
CA PRO A 124 12.43 12.91 -12.88
C PRO A 124 12.85 11.55 -13.45
N GLN A 125 13.16 11.48 -14.75
CA GLN A 125 13.52 10.23 -15.43
C GLN A 125 14.85 9.67 -14.89
N GLU A 126 15.90 10.51 -14.79
CA GLU A 126 17.19 10.09 -14.22
C GLU A 126 17.01 9.59 -12.78
N LYS A 127 16.13 10.24 -11.99
CA LYS A 127 15.86 9.80 -10.62
C LYS A 127 15.13 8.46 -10.59
N PHE A 128 14.14 8.24 -11.45
CA PHE A 128 13.46 6.94 -11.50
C PHE A 128 14.40 5.82 -11.93
N ASP A 129 15.30 6.08 -12.87
CA ASP A 129 16.31 5.14 -13.34
C ASP A 129 17.32 4.80 -12.24
N GLU A 130 17.78 5.82 -11.50
CA GLU A 130 18.64 5.61 -10.32
C GLU A 130 17.95 4.72 -9.29
N LEU A 131 16.70 5.02 -8.90
CA LEU A 131 15.98 4.25 -7.89
C LEU A 131 15.70 2.80 -8.34
N ARG A 132 15.39 2.58 -9.63
CA ARG A 132 15.22 1.23 -10.20
C ARG A 132 16.54 0.45 -10.16
N THR A 133 17.64 1.09 -10.51
CA THR A 133 18.98 0.49 -10.45
C THR A 133 19.33 0.09 -9.02
N LEU A 134 19.13 0.99 -8.05
CA LEU A 134 19.36 0.70 -6.63
C LEU A 134 18.49 -0.44 -6.10
N ALA A 135 17.23 -0.50 -6.50
CA ALA A 135 16.30 -1.55 -6.11
C ALA A 135 16.45 -2.85 -6.91
N ASN A 136 17.36 -2.90 -7.89
CA ASN A 136 17.56 -4.03 -8.80
C ASN A 136 16.23 -4.49 -9.44
N THR A 137 15.50 -3.55 -10.04
CA THR A 137 14.19 -3.79 -10.67
C THR A 137 14.04 -3.00 -11.94
N ASP A 138 13.33 -3.55 -12.94
CA ASP A 138 13.02 -2.86 -14.18
C ASP A 138 11.87 -1.87 -14.03
N TYR A 139 10.99 -2.03 -13.03
CA TYR A 139 9.85 -1.17 -12.81
C TYR A 139 9.43 -1.12 -11.34
N PHE A 140 8.74 -0.03 -10.96
CA PHE A 140 7.94 0.04 -9.72
C PHE A 140 6.47 -0.17 -10.05
N ASP A 141 5.76 -0.95 -9.21
CA ASP A 141 4.30 -1.08 -9.34
C ASP A 141 3.59 0.22 -8.97
N ILE A 142 4.15 0.98 -8.05
CA ILE A 142 3.61 2.29 -7.62
C ILE A 142 4.76 3.27 -7.40
N MET A 143 4.61 4.48 -7.95
CA MET A 143 5.47 5.63 -7.66
C MET A 143 4.64 6.76 -7.06
N LEU A 144 5.03 7.24 -5.87
CA LEU A 144 4.36 8.36 -5.22
C LEU A 144 5.21 9.62 -5.23
N LEU A 145 4.54 10.78 -5.38
CA LEU A 145 5.11 12.04 -4.91
C LEU A 145 5.21 11.99 -3.39
N HIS A 146 6.42 12.10 -2.86
CA HIS A 146 6.68 11.94 -1.43
C HIS A 146 6.46 13.24 -0.67
N TRP A 147 5.86 13.10 0.52
CA TRP A 147 5.85 14.14 1.55
C TRP A 147 5.21 15.47 1.09
N GLN A 148 4.05 15.38 0.43
CA GLN A 148 3.29 16.56 0.07
C GLN A 148 2.62 17.14 1.31
N HIS A 149 2.89 18.41 1.64
CA HIS A 149 2.46 19.00 2.92
C HIS A 149 1.83 20.40 2.77
N THR A 150 1.93 21.03 1.61
CA THR A 150 1.33 22.34 1.32
C THR A 150 -0.03 22.21 0.63
N GLY A 151 -0.87 23.24 0.72
CA GLY A 151 -2.11 23.31 -0.05
C GLY A 151 -1.91 23.56 -1.55
N THR A 152 -0.71 23.94 -1.96
CA THR A 152 -0.34 24.22 -3.36
C THR A 152 0.33 23.06 -4.07
N TRP A 153 0.62 21.94 -3.36
CA TRP A 153 1.39 20.83 -3.88
C TRP A 153 0.95 20.29 -5.23
N PRO A 154 -0.35 20.25 -5.59
CA PRO A 154 -0.73 19.72 -6.90
C PRO A 154 -0.17 20.57 -8.05
N ASP A 155 -0.07 21.88 -7.86
CA ASP A 155 0.47 22.80 -8.86
C ASP A 155 2.00 22.85 -8.82
N ASP A 156 2.59 22.88 -7.63
CA ASP A 156 4.04 22.97 -7.43
C ASP A 156 4.80 21.74 -7.95
N THR A 157 4.11 20.61 -8.13
CA THR A 157 4.73 19.32 -8.51
C THR A 157 4.40 18.88 -9.93
N ARG A 158 3.82 19.71 -10.79
CA ARG A 158 3.39 19.35 -12.17
C ARG A 158 4.48 18.67 -12.98
N ARG A 159 5.70 19.20 -12.95
CA ARG A 159 6.84 18.61 -13.66
C ARG A 159 7.11 17.15 -13.24
N TRP A 160 6.96 16.86 -11.96
CA TRP A 160 7.12 15.49 -11.43
C TRP A 160 5.92 14.59 -11.74
N GLN A 161 4.71 15.16 -11.76
CA GLN A 161 3.51 14.45 -12.20
C GLN A 161 3.65 14.01 -13.67
N GLU A 162 4.05 14.92 -14.55
CA GLU A 162 4.31 14.64 -15.96
C GLU A 162 5.43 13.60 -16.12
N GLY A 163 6.52 13.73 -15.34
CA GLY A 163 7.61 12.77 -15.35
C GLY A 163 7.17 11.35 -14.94
N ILE A 164 6.26 11.21 -13.97
CA ILE A 164 5.70 9.90 -13.61
C ILE A 164 4.82 9.34 -14.73
N LEU A 165 3.99 10.16 -15.37
CA LEU A 165 3.17 9.73 -16.52
C LEU A 165 4.03 9.28 -17.69
N GLU A 166 5.16 9.98 -17.96
CA GLU A 166 6.15 9.55 -18.95
C GLU A 166 6.76 8.17 -18.58
N ALA A 167 7.09 7.97 -17.30
CA ALA A 167 7.62 6.70 -16.82
C ALA A 167 6.56 5.56 -16.91
N GLU A 168 5.27 5.87 -16.72
CA GLU A 168 4.18 4.92 -16.98
C GLU A 168 4.13 4.55 -18.48
N GLY A 169 4.22 5.52 -19.38
CA GLY A 169 4.25 5.27 -20.81
C GLY A 169 5.42 4.38 -21.25
N LYS A 170 6.55 4.44 -20.53
CA LYS A 170 7.74 3.60 -20.72
C LYS A 170 7.69 2.27 -19.94
N GLN A 171 6.62 2.00 -19.22
CA GLN A 171 6.45 0.82 -18.36
C GLN A 171 7.48 0.71 -17.21
N ALA A 172 8.15 1.82 -16.87
CA ALA A 172 9.05 1.90 -15.72
C ALA A 172 8.28 2.10 -14.38
N VAL A 173 7.02 2.55 -14.48
CA VAL A 173 6.06 2.67 -13.38
C VAL A 173 4.72 2.12 -13.87
N VAL A 174 3.99 1.40 -13.00
CA VAL A 174 2.66 0.87 -13.37
C VAL A 174 1.56 1.84 -12.96
N SER A 175 1.66 2.47 -11.79
CA SER A 175 0.66 3.41 -11.29
C SER A 175 1.25 4.44 -10.33
N HIS A 176 0.50 5.52 -10.09
CA HIS A 176 0.99 6.68 -9.35
C HIS A 176 0.00 7.22 -8.32
N GLY A 177 0.53 8.10 -7.47
CA GLY A 177 -0.22 8.83 -6.46
C GLY A 177 0.67 9.76 -5.64
N ALA A 178 0.22 10.11 -4.44
CA ALA A 178 0.99 10.93 -3.52
C ALA A 178 0.91 10.43 -2.08
N SER A 179 1.95 10.66 -1.30
CA SER A 179 1.90 10.56 0.15
C SER A 179 1.76 11.96 0.74
N VAL A 180 0.67 12.18 1.48
CA VAL A 180 0.32 13.49 2.02
C VAL A 180 0.59 13.56 3.51
N HIS A 181 1.03 14.74 3.96
CA HIS A 181 1.44 15.01 5.32
C HIS A 181 0.88 16.37 5.74
N GLY A 182 -0.10 16.39 6.63
CA GLY A 182 -0.81 17.59 7.07
C GLY A 182 -2.14 17.81 6.35
N LEU A 183 -3.07 18.48 7.05
CA LEU A 183 -4.41 18.78 6.54
C LEU A 183 -4.40 19.68 5.30
N PRO A 184 -3.52 20.70 5.17
CA PRO A 184 -3.49 21.51 3.96
C PRO A 184 -3.27 20.68 2.68
N ALA A 185 -2.39 19.68 2.73
CA ALA A 185 -2.18 18.78 1.60
C ALA A 185 -3.32 17.77 1.43
N LEU A 186 -3.83 17.22 2.54
CA LEU A 186 -4.90 16.22 2.53
C LEU A 186 -6.19 16.78 1.91
N ARG A 187 -6.53 18.03 2.20
CA ARG A 187 -7.70 18.72 1.63
C ARG A 187 -7.64 18.87 0.10
N ARG A 188 -6.46 18.73 -0.51
CA ARG A 188 -6.25 18.77 -1.97
C ARG A 188 -6.34 17.41 -2.65
N VAL A 189 -6.51 16.33 -1.87
CA VAL A 189 -6.63 14.97 -2.41
C VAL A 189 -8.00 14.69 -3.04
N PRO A 190 -9.14 15.01 -2.38
CA PRO A 190 -10.44 14.83 -3.01
C PRO A 190 -10.60 15.67 -4.28
N GLY A 191 -11.15 15.06 -5.33
CA GLY A 191 -11.36 15.71 -6.63
C GLY A 191 -10.09 15.87 -7.47
N ASN A 192 -8.93 15.43 -7.00
CA ASN A 192 -7.69 15.47 -7.78
C ASN A 192 -7.67 14.32 -8.80
N GLU A 193 -7.88 14.65 -10.07
CA GLU A 193 -7.98 13.65 -11.16
C GLU A 193 -6.66 12.94 -11.45
N TRP A 194 -5.52 13.60 -11.22
CA TRP A 194 -4.22 12.97 -11.40
C TRP A 194 -4.00 11.82 -10.43
N LEU A 195 -4.48 11.89 -9.19
CA LEU A 195 -4.27 10.86 -8.18
C LEU A 195 -5.04 9.59 -8.50
N LYS A 196 -4.38 8.45 -8.61
CA LYS A 196 -5.00 7.11 -8.65
C LYS A 196 -5.11 6.48 -7.28
N LEU A 197 -4.19 6.83 -6.38
CA LEU A 197 -4.17 6.42 -4.98
C LEU A 197 -3.50 7.48 -4.11
N ALA A 198 -3.81 7.45 -2.81
CA ALA A 198 -3.20 8.31 -1.81
C ALA A 198 -2.68 7.50 -0.60
N MET A 199 -1.53 7.91 -0.09
CA MET A 199 -0.98 7.37 1.16
C MET A 199 -1.18 8.41 2.26
N ILE A 200 -1.97 8.06 3.28
CA ILE A 200 -2.49 8.97 4.31
C ILE A 200 -2.16 8.43 5.70
N ARG A 201 -1.89 9.30 6.66
CA ARG A 201 -1.67 8.93 8.06
C ARG A 201 -3.00 8.60 8.73
N VAL A 202 -3.18 7.36 9.19
CA VAL A 202 -4.44 6.94 9.83
C VAL A 202 -4.17 6.07 11.05
N ASN A 203 -4.61 6.54 12.23
CA ASN A 203 -4.74 5.73 13.45
C ASN A 203 -5.83 6.32 14.37
N HIS A 204 -6.18 5.60 15.41
CA HIS A 204 -7.29 5.97 16.29
C HIS A 204 -6.98 7.06 17.32
N THR A 205 -5.70 7.35 17.56
CA THR A 205 -5.29 8.32 18.59
C THR A 205 -4.96 9.71 18.04
N GLY A 206 -4.77 9.82 16.72
CA GLY A 206 -4.25 11.03 16.10
C GLY A 206 -2.73 11.21 16.21
N LYS A 207 -2.01 10.30 16.87
CA LYS A 207 -0.57 10.42 17.04
C LYS A 207 0.16 10.31 15.70
N SER A 208 1.02 11.28 15.40
CA SER A 208 1.72 11.40 14.13
C SER A 208 0.77 11.43 12.92
N MET A 209 -0.47 11.85 13.11
CA MET A 209 -1.46 12.07 12.05
C MET A 209 -1.45 13.51 11.54
N ASP A 210 -2.30 13.76 10.56
CA ASP A 210 -2.38 15.06 9.89
C ASP A 210 -3.10 16.10 10.75
N ALA A 211 -2.46 17.25 10.93
CA ALA A 211 -2.93 18.46 11.56
C ALA A 211 -2.67 19.66 10.63
N GLU A 212 -3.01 20.89 11.04
CA GLU A 212 -2.73 22.09 10.23
C GLU A 212 -1.23 22.29 10.00
N ASP A 213 -0.40 21.97 11.00
CA ASP A 213 1.05 21.89 10.85
C ASP A 213 1.48 20.43 10.69
N TYR A 214 2.10 20.10 9.57
CA TYR A 214 2.58 18.74 9.25
C TYR A 214 3.72 18.24 10.14
N ASN A 215 4.43 19.16 10.81
CA ASN A 215 5.52 18.86 11.74
C ASN A 215 5.06 18.74 13.19
N THR A 216 3.78 18.95 13.46
CA THR A 216 3.29 19.02 14.83
C THR A 216 3.49 17.71 15.59
N GLN A 217 3.88 17.84 16.85
CA GLN A 217 3.82 16.74 17.81
C GLN A 217 2.44 16.58 18.46
N GLN A 218 1.52 17.52 18.19
CA GLN A 218 0.14 17.44 18.64
C GLN A 218 -0.60 16.32 17.91
N PRO A 219 -1.60 15.71 18.55
CA PRO A 219 -2.47 14.77 17.87
C PRO A 219 -3.14 15.42 16.66
N GLY A 220 -3.15 14.72 15.53
CA GLY A 220 -3.85 15.16 14.32
C GLY A 220 -5.36 15.11 14.48
N ASN A 221 -6.08 15.74 13.55
CA ASN A 221 -7.53 15.74 13.51
C ASN A 221 -8.06 14.42 12.92
N VAL A 222 -8.26 13.44 13.79
CA VAL A 222 -8.72 12.09 13.40
C VAL A 222 -10.04 12.13 12.62
N SER A 223 -10.98 12.94 13.05
CA SER A 223 -12.32 13.05 12.43
C SER A 223 -12.23 13.54 11.00
N GLU A 224 -11.51 14.63 10.77
CA GLU A 224 -11.33 15.22 9.44
C GLU A 224 -10.55 14.30 8.51
N VAL A 225 -9.50 13.66 9.02
CA VAL A 225 -8.74 12.66 8.22
C VAL A 225 -9.64 11.52 7.77
N VAL A 226 -10.46 10.96 8.67
CA VAL A 226 -11.40 9.87 8.34
C VAL A 226 -12.44 10.32 7.32
N GLU A 227 -12.95 11.53 7.44
CA GLU A 227 -13.89 12.10 6.47
C GLU A 227 -13.26 12.17 5.07
N HIS A 228 -12.03 12.69 4.97
CA HIS A 228 -11.29 12.74 3.71
C HIS A 228 -11.00 11.35 3.14
N VAL A 229 -10.59 10.39 3.97
CA VAL A 229 -10.39 8.99 3.53
C VAL A 229 -11.68 8.42 2.93
N LYS A 230 -12.82 8.58 3.58
CA LYS A 230 -14.12 8.12 3.08
C LYS A 230 -14.51 8.81 1.77
N LYS A 231 -14.25 10.12 1.66
CA LYS A 231 -14.54 10.91 0.47
C LYS A 231 -13.74 10.41 -0.74
N VAL A 232 -12.41 10.29 -0.61
CA VAL A 232 -11.56 9.84 -1.71
C VAL A 232 -11.82 8.38 -2.10
N ARG A 233 -12.17 7.53 -1.13
CA ARG A 233 -12.62 6.16 -1.40
C ARG A 233 -13.90 6.13 -2.24
N LYS A 234 -14.87 7.00 -1.93
CA LYS A 234 -16.11 7.13 -2.70
C LYS A 234 -15.85 7.60 -4.14
N GLU A 235 -14.80 8.38 -4.35
CA GLU A 235 -14.34 8.81 -5.67
C GLU A 235 -13.57 7.69 -6.44
N GLY A 236 -13.43 6.49 -5.86
CA GLY A 236 -12.73 5.35 -6.45
C GLY A 236 -11.21 5.38 -6.31
N MET A 237 -10.65 6.29 -5.51
CA MET A 237 -9.22 6.37 -5.24
C MET A 237 -8.80 5.28 -4.25
N GLY A 238 -7.63 4.66 -4.46
CA GLY A 238 -7.04 3.74 -3.50
C GLY A 238 -6.46 4.47 -2.29
N VAL A 239 -6.56 3.89 -1.09
CA VAL A 239 -6.00 4.48 0.14
C VAL A 239 -5.10 3.50 0.86
N ILE A 240 -3.84 3.91 1.05
CA ILE A 240 -2.84 3.21 1.88
C ILE A 240 -2.69 3.99 3.19
N SER A 241 -2.86 3.33 4.33
CA SER A 241 -2.58 3.95 5.63
C SER A 241 -1.10 3.86 5.99
N MET A 242 -0.53 4.94 6.49
CA MET A 242 0.79 5.01 7.12
C MET A 242 0.71 5.54 8.55
N LYS A 243 1.81 5.46 9.32
CA LYS A 243 1.90 5.88 10.73
C LYS A 243 0.88 5.18 11.65
N LEU A 244 0.39 4.02 11.21
CA LEU A 244 -0.67 3.26 11.86
C LEU A 244 -0.39 2.95 13.32
N VAL A 245 0.85 2.58 13.64
CA VAL A 245 1.26 2.15 15.00
C VAL A 245 2.01 3.26 15.77
N GLY A 246 1.71 4.54 15.46
CA GLY A 246 2.30 5.69 16.13
C GLY A 246 3.83 5.69 16.10
N GLU A 247 4.42 5.31 14.94
CA GLU A 247 5.87 5.17 14.75
C GLU A 247 6.54 4.20 15.74
N GLY A 248 5.83 3.12 16.10
CA GLY A 248 6.34 2.10 17.00
C GLY A 248 6.17 2.41 18.49
N THR A 249 5.41 3.45 18.83
CA THR A 249 5.15 3.83 20.22
C THR A 249 3.92 3.18 20.83
N PHE A 250 3.05 2.56 20.01
CA PHE A 250 1.84 1.90 20.49
C PHE A 250 2.17 0.57 21.18
N GLY A 251 1.52 0.32 22.32
CA GLY A 251 1.49 -0.98 22.95
C GLY A 251 0.65 -1.98 22.13
N ARG A 252 0.64 -3.25 22.53
CA ARG A 252 -0.05 -4.32 21.80
C ARG A 252 -1.55 -4.03 21.60
N GLU A 253 -2.23 -3.58 22.63
CA GLU A 253 -3.66 -3.26 22.56
C GLU A 253 -3.95 -2.12 21.58
N ASP A 254 -3.14 -1.06 21.61
CA ASP A 254 -3.31 0.06 20.67
C ASP A 254 -2.98 -0.33 19.23
N ARG A 255 -2.02 -1.24 19.00
CA ARG A 255 -1.77 -1.77 17.67
C ARG A 255 -2.99 -2.53 17.11
N GLN A 256 -3.68 -3.32 17.96
CA GLN A 256 -4.93 -4.00 17.57
C GLN A 256 -6.04 -2.99 17.28
N LYS A 257 -6.23 -2.00 18.17
CA LYS A 257 -7.21 -0.92 17.96
C LYS A 257 -6.95 -0.15 16.68
N ALA A 258 -5.69 0.17 16.39
CA ALA A 258 -5.30 0.90 15.18
C ALA A 258 -5.62 0.12 13.90
N MET A 259 -5.33 -1.18 13.85
CA MET A 259 -5.69 -2.04 12.72
C MET A 259 -7.21 -2.05 12.50
N ARG A 260 -7.99 -2.28 13.55
CA ARG A 260 -9.46 -2.27 13.47
C ARG A 260 -9.97 -0.90 13.00
N PHE A 261 -9.44 0.18 13.56
CA PHE A 261 -9.84 1.54 13.22
C PHE A 261 -9.60 1.84 11.75
N ALA A 262 -8.41 1.54 11.22
CA ALA A 262 -8.06 1.80 9.83
C ALA A 262 -9.03 1.13 8.85
N PHE A 263 -9.35 -0.15 9.06
CA PHE A 263 -10.21 -0.90 8.14
C PHE A 263 -11.70 -0.70 8.39
N ARG A 264 -12.15 -0.69 9.65
CA ARG A 264 -13.60 -0.65 9.98
C ARG A 264 -14.16 0.75 10.09
N ASN A 265 -13.37 1.71 10.57
CA ASN A 265 -13.83 3.08 10.80
C ASN A 265 -13.42 4.02 9.66
N ALA A 266 -12.16 4.01 9.27
CA ALA A 266 -11.66 4.85 8.18
C ALA A 266 -11.90 4.23 6.78
N GLY A 267 -11.85 2.90 6.66
CA GLY A 267 -12.14 2.20 5.41
C GLY A 267 -10.97 2.23 4.42
N VAL A 268 -9.73 2.11 4.90
CA VAL A 268 -8.55 2.04 4.03
C VAL A 268 -8.48 0.69 3.29
N ASP A 269 -7.78 0.63 2.17
CA ASP A 269 -7.57 -0.61 1.40
C ASP A 269 -6.42 -1.45 1.95
N CYS A 270 -5.34 -0.75 2.34
CA CYS A 270 -4.08 -1.35 2.74
C CYS A 270 -3.43 -0.53 3.84
N VAL A 271 -2.61 -1.16 4.66
CA VAL A 271 -1.77 -0.50 5.66
C VAL A 271 -0.31 -0.87 5.46
N THR A 272 0.60 0.09 5.64
CA THR A 272 2.04 -0.16 5.67
C THR A 272 2.58 -0.05 7.08
N VAL A 273 3.37 -1.05 7.48
CA VAL A 273 3.98 -1.12 8.82
C VAL A 273 5.45 -1.50 8.69
N GLY A 274 6.31 -0.82 9.44
CA GLY A 274 7.72 -1.16 9.58
C GLY A 274 7.94 -2.11 10.77
N TYR A 275 8.91 -3.01 10.64
CA TYR A 275 9.17 -4.08 11.60
C TYR A 275 10.65 -4.12 12.00
N LYS A 276 10.91 -4.56 13.24
CA LYS A 276 12.25 -4.86 13.79
C LYS A 276 12.51 -6.35 13.91
N THR A 277 11.45 -7.15 14.10
CA THR A 277 11.52 -8.58 14.34
C THR A 277 10.50 -9.34 13.51
N THR A 278 10.72 -10.62 13.30
CA THR A 278 9.75 -11.52 12.65
C THR A 278 8.48 -11.67 13.48
N ALA A 279 8.59 -11.65 14.81
CA ALA A 279 7.44 -11.69 15.72
C ALA A 279 6.50 -10.49 15.54
N GLU A 280 7.03 -9.29 15.26
CA GLU A 280 6.20 -8.11 14.95
C GLU A 280 5.43 -8.27 13.63
N ILE A 281 6.00 -8.96 12.64
CA ILE A 281 5.32 -9.28 11.39
C ILE A 281 4.16 -10.24 11.66
N ASP A 282 4.42 -11.32 12.42
CA ASP A 282 3.41 -12.31 12.77
C ASP A 282 2.26 -11.68 13.58
N GLU A 283 2.59 -10.84 14.58
CA GLU A 283 1.60 -10.07 15.34
C GLU A 283 0.76 -9.15 14.45
N ALA A 284 1.37 -8.46 13.48
CA ALA A 284 0.64 -7.56 12.60
C ALA A 284 -0.34 -8.33 11.69
N ILE A 285 0.05 -9.51 11.20
CA ILE A 285 -0.85 -10.41 10.44
C ILE A 285 -2.03 -10.85 11.31
N GLU A 286 -1.78 -11.30 12.55
CA GLU A 286 -2.83 -11.69 13.48
C GLU A 286 -3.79 -10.55 13.80
N ASN A 287 -3.26 -9.38 14.15
CA ASN A 287 -4.04 -8.19 14.47
C ASN A 287 -4.94 -7.76 13.30
N LEU A 288 -4.42 -7.81 12.06
CA LEU A 288 -5.21 -7.47 10.90
C LEU A 288 -6.27 -8.53 10.60
N ASN A 289 -5.94 -9.81 10.72
CA ASN A 289 -6.91 -10.91 10.57
C ASN A 289 -8.07 -10.75 11.56
N MET A 290 -7.77 -10.40 12.82
CA MET A 290 -8.80 -10.11 13.84
C MET A 290 -9.61 -8.85 13.49
N ALA A 291 -8.99 -7.83 12.92
CA ALA A 291 -9.68 -6.61 12.50
C ALA A 291 -10.64 -6.84 11.33
N LEU A 292 -10.34 -7.80 10.45
CA LEU A 292 -11.13 -8.13 9.26
C LEU A 292 -12.24 -9.16 9.54
N ALA A 293 -12.10 -9.93 10.61
CA ALA A 293 -13.15 -10.85 11.07
C ALA A 293 -14.36 -10.10 11.63
#